data_2e934c609fe165a9e48cdd9ca9468f5e
#
_entry.id   2e934c609fe165a9e48cdd9ca9468f5e
#
_cell.length_a   1.000
_cell.length_b   1.000
_cell.length_c   1.000
_cell.angle_alpha   90.00
_cell.angle_beta   90.00
_cell.angle_gamma   90.00
#
_symmetry.space_group_name_H-M   'P 1'
#
loop_
_entity.id
_entity.type
_entity.pdbx_description
1 polymer ?
#
loop_
_entity_poly.entity_id
_entity_poly.type
_entity_poly.pdbx_seq_one_letter_code
_entity_poly.pdbx_strand_id
1 'polypeptide(L)'
;FANTRKIVAATCSEQKSRSLYEFAKIINETFIGFIVGRILDAIIIGILTYVCLLVLNMPLALLIAVIVGVTNVIPFFGPFLGAIPSVCLLMLEDPVKAGYFIIMIFVIQQLDGNVIGPKIVGSNIGISSFWVLIAVLIGGGLFGFLGMALGVPVFAVFYRYAGKLTNSKLRKRSKETDIRSYTDYAKFGIEENELYGENH
;
A
#
# COMPACT_ATOMS: atom_id res chain seq x y z
N PHE A 1 6.38 -3.77 26.66
CA PHE A 1 5.24 -2.81 26.57
C PHE A 1 4.81 -2.23 27.95
N ALA A 2 4.78 -2.98 29.05
CA ALA A 2 4.38 -2.47 30.37
C ALA A 2 5.38 -1.46 30.96
N ASN A 3 6.68 -1.71 30.79
CA ASN A 3 7.74 -0.82 31.28
C ASN A 3 7.80 0.51 30.54
N THR A 4 7.58 0.50 29.23
CA THR A 4 7.49 1.73 28.42
C THR A 4 6.32 2.60 28.86
N ARG A 5 5.17 1.99 29.21
CA ARG A 5 4.01 2.71 29.77
C ARG A 5 4.33 3.38 31.12
N LYS A 6 5.04 2.71 32.01
CA LYS A 6 5.45 3.28 33.30
C LYS A 6 6.38 4.49 33.14
N ILE A 7 7.35 4.42 32.22
CA ILE A 7 8.29 5.52 31.97
C ILE A 7 7.58 6.72 31.37
N VAL A 8 6.68 6.52 30.39
CA VAL A 8 5.91 7.59 29.75
C VAL A 8 4.94 8.25 30.75
N ALA A 9 4.27 7.46 31.59
CA ALA A 9 3.36 7.98 32.61
C ALA A 9 4.09 8.77 33.70
N ALA A 10 5.35 8.41 33.99
CA ALA A 10 6.16 9.12 35.00
C ALA A 10 6.76 10.43 34.49
N THR A 11 6.97 10.57 33.15
CA THR A 11 7.72 11.70 32.57
C THR A 11 6.86 12.72 31.84
N CYS A 12 5.63 12.36 31.45
CA CYS A 12 4.73 13.23 30.66
C CYS A 12 3.40 13.48 31.39
N SER A 13 2.80 14.67 31.13
CA SER A 13 1.42 14.94 31.59
C SER A 13 0.46 13.92 30.98
N GLU A 14 -0.63 13.58 31.67
CA GLU A 14 -1.60 12.57 31.24
C GLU A 14 -2.09 12.76 29.79
N GLN A 15 -2.25 13.99 29.36
CA GLN A 15 -2.71 14.34 28.02
C GLN A 15 -1.65 14.04 26.95
N LYS A 16 -0.37 14.27 27.23
CA LYS A 16 0.75 13.93 26.34
C LYS A 16 1.00 12.43 26.30
N SER A 17 0.91 11.75 27.44
CA SER A 17 1.03 10.29 27.56
C SER A 17 -0.04 9.58 26.73
N ARG A 18 -1.29 10.04 26.77
CA ARG A 18 -2.39 9.50 25.97
C ARG A 18 -2.15 9.66 24.46
N SER A 19 -1.73 10.86 24.04
CA SER A 19 -1.43 11.11 22.62
C SER A 19 -0.27 10.25 22.11
N LEU A 20 0.78 10.07 22.92
CA LEU A 20 1.92 9.23 22.55
C LEU A 20 1.54 7.73 22.45
N TYR A 21 0.69 7.27 23.38
CA TYR A 21 0.18 5.89 23.32
C TYR A 21 -0.69 5.64 22.10
N GLU A 22 -1.57 6.58 21.76
CA GLU A 22 -2.42 6.50 20.57
C GLU A 22 -1.60 6.55 19.29
N PHE A 23 -0.54 7.34 19.24
CA PHE A 23 0.40 7.37 18.11
C PHE A 23 1.15 6.04 17.96
N ALA A 24 1.70 5.50 19.05
CA ALA A 24 2.35 4.18 19.05
C ALA A 24 1.39 3.06 18.61
N LYS A 25 0.13 3.13 19.02
CA LYS A 25 -0.91 2.18 18.60
C LYS A 25 -1.16 2.27 17.09
N ILE A 26 -1.29 3.49 16.54
CA ILE A 26 -1.48 3.70 15.10
C ILE A 26 -0.29 3.14 14.31
N ILE A 27 0.95 3.39 14.78
CA ILE A 27 2.14 2.82 14.15
C ILE A 27 2.05 1.29 14.12
N ASN A 28 1.86 0.67 15.28
CA ASN A 28 1.86 -0.79 15.41
C ASN A 28 0.78 -1.44 14.53
N GLU A 29 -0.45 -0.94 14.58
CA GLU A 29 -1.57 -1.47 13.79
C GLU A 29 -1.34 -1.29 12.29
N THR A 30 -0.84 -0.12 11.87
CA THR A 30 -0.59 0.18 10.47
C THR A 30 0.55 -0.65 9.90
N PHE A 31 1.68 -0.73 10.63
CA PHE A 31 2.83 -1.51 10.18
C PHE A 31 2.54 -3.01 10.15
N ILE A 32 2.00 -3.57 11.24
CA ILE A 32 1.69 -5.00 11.29
C ILE A 32 0.66 -5.35 10.23
N GLY A 33 -0.43 -4.60 10.14
CA GLY A 33 -1.48 -4.86 9.15
C GLY A 33 -0.96 -4.83 7.72
N PHE A 34 -0.12 -3.83 7.40
CA PHE A 34 0.47 -3.71 6.07
C PHE A 34 1.46 -4.84 5.76
N ILE A 35 2.44 -5.07 6.66
CA ILE A 35 3.48 -6.08 6.44
C ILE A 35 2.88 -7.47 6.34
N VAL A 36 2.00 -7.85 7.27
CA VAL A 36 1.34 -9.16 7.26
C VAL A 36 0.48 -9.30 6.00
N GLY A 37 -0.28 -8.26 5.64
CA GLY A 37 -1.08 -8.26 4.41
C GLY A 37 -0.21 -8.46 3.17
N ARG A 38 0.92 -7.75 3.04
CA ARG A 38 1.83 -7.89 1.90
C ARG A 38 2.56 -9.23 1.83
N ILE A 39 2.93 -9.79 2.98
CA ILE A 39 3.53 -11.14 3.02
C ILE A 39 2.52 -12.20 2.58
N LEU A 40 1.28 -12.13 3.07
CA LEU A 40 0.22 -13.05 2.67
C LEU A 40 -0.09 -12.93 1.17
N ASP A 41 -0.20 -11.72 0.65
CA ASP A 41 -0.39 -11.42 -0.75
C ASP A 41 0.74 -12.03 -1.62
N ALA A 42 1.99 -11.77 -1.26
CA ALA A 42 3.18 -12.31 -1.91
C ALA A 42 3.19 -13.85 -1.95
N ILE A 43 2.82 -14.49 -0.85
CA ILE A 43 2.74 -15.96 -0.77
C ILE A 43 1.64 -16.47 -1.70
N ILE A 44 0.47 -15.87 -1.69
CA ILE A 44 -0.66 -16.29 -2.54
C ILE A 44 -0.32 -16.12 -4.02
N ILE A 45 0.23 -14.97 -4.40
CA ILE A 45 0.66 -14.71 -5.79
C ILE A 45 1.80 -15.65 -6.20
N GLY A 46 2.77 -15.91 -5.32
CA GLY A 46 3.84 -16.88 -5.58
C GLY A 46 3.29 -18.28 -5.81
N ILE A 47 2.39 -18.77 -4.96
CA ILE A 47 1.75 -20.10 -5.11
C ILE A 47 0.91 -20.14 -6.40
N LEU A 48 0.09 -19.12 -6.66
CA LEU A 48 -0.75 -19.06 -7.85
C LEU A 48 0.10 -19.08 -9.12
N THR A 49 1.16 -18.27 -9.16
CA THR A 49 2.13 -18.25 -10.26
C THR A 49 2.77 -19.64 -10.44
N TYR A 50 3.21 -20.27 -9.36
CA TYR A 50 3.81 -21.61 -9.41
C TYR A 50 2.88 -22.66 -10.02
N VAL A 51 1.62 -22.70 -9.54
CA VAL A 51 0.61 -23.64 -10.06
C VAL A 51 0.35 -23.40 -11.54
N CYS A 52 0.18 -22.14 -11.96
CA CYS A 52 -0.03 -21.81 -13.37
C CYS A 52 1.17 -22.22 -14.24
N LEU A 53 2.41 -22.00 -13.79
CA LEU A 53 3.61 -22.39 -14.50
C LEU A 53 3.73 -23.91 -14.64
N LEU A 54 3.36 -24.67 -13.60
CA LEU A 54 3.32 -26.14 -13.67
C LEU A 54 2.29 -26.64 -14.69
N VAL A 55 1.07 -26.08 -14.67
CA VAL A 55 0.00 -26.45 -15.62
C VAL A 55 0.42 -26.18 -17.06
N LEU A 56 1.15 -25.09 -17.30
CA LEU A 56 1.67 -24.71 -18.61
C LEU A 56 2.98 -25.43 -18.99
N ASN A 57 3.46 -26.35 -18.15
CA ASN A 57 4.75 -27.07 -18.35
C ASN A 57 5.91 -26.09 -18.65
N MET A 58 6.01 -25.03 -17.88
CA MET A 58 7.05 -24.02 -18.07
C MET A 58 8.36 -24.42 -17.36
N PRO A 59 9.52 -24.15 -17.97
CA PRO A 59 10.81 -24.36 -17.31
C PRO A 59 10.96 -23.37 -16.16
N LEU A 60 11.84 -23.68 -15.21
CA LEU A 60 12.20 -22.81 -14.07
C LEU A 60 11.00 -22.37 -13.22
N ALA A 61 9.89 -23.13 -13.20
CA ALA A 61 8.62 -22.76 -12.56
C ALA A 61 8.80 -22.30 -11.11
N LEU A 62 9.56 -23.03 -10.30
CA LEU A 62 9.80 -22.68 -8.91
C LEU A 62 10.59 -21.38 -8.78
N LEU A 63 11.66 -21.20 -9.56
CA LEU A 63 12.49 -20.00 -9.52
C LEU A 63 11.68 -18.76 -9.88
N ILE A 64 10.93 -18.83 -10.97
CA ILE A 64 10.08 -17.73 -11.44
C ILE A 64 8.99 -17.39 -10.41
N ALA A 65 8.32 -18.39 -9.85
CA ALA A 65 7.30 -18.19 -8.84
C ALA A 65 7.85 -17.51 -7.57
N VAL A 66 9.06 -17.87 -7.14
CA VAL A 66 9.74 -17.23 -6.01
C VAL A 66 10.11 -15.78 -6.35
N ILE A 67 10.65 -15.52 -7.54
CA ILE A 67 10.99 -14.17 -7.99
C ILE A 67 9.73 -13.29 -7.98
N VAL A 68 8.65 -13.75 -8.62
CA VAL A 68 7.38 -13.01 -8.71
C VAL A 68 6.79 -12.81 -7.32
N GLY A 69 6.72 -13.83 -6.48
CA GLY A 69 6.18 -13.74 -5.13
C GLY A 69 6.95 -12.76 -4.26
N VAL A 70 8.28 -12.87 -4.20
CA VAL A 70 9.13 -11.99 -3.37
C VAL A 70 9.05 -10.53 -3.84
N THR A 71 9.08 -10.28 -5.13
CA THR A 71 8.98 -8.91 -5.65
C THR A 71 7.60 -8.30 -5.44
N ASN A 72 6.54 -9.11 -5.37
CA ASN A 72 5.15 -8.63 -5.14
C ASN A 72 4.95 -7.96 -3.78
N VAL A 73 5.90 -8.09 -2.85
CA VAL A 73 5.88 -7.33 -1.58
C VAL A 73 5.87 -5.81 -1.83
N ILE A 74 6.47 -5.35 -2.94
CA ILE A 74 6.51 -3.93 -3.30
C ILE A 74 5.26 -3.55 -4.10
N PRO A 75 4.40 -2.66 -3.58
CA PRO A 75 3.23 -2.20 -4.30
C PRO A 75 3.58 -1.55 -5.64
N PHE A 76 2.79 -1.79 -6.67
CA PHE A 76 2.91 -1.28 -8.04
C PHE A 76 4.17 -1.75 -8.80
N PHE A 77 5.34 -1.71 -8.20
CA PHE A 77 6.61 -2.04 -8.86
C PHE A 77 6.93 -3.54 -8.79
N GLY A 78 6.43 -4.23 -7.77
CA GLY A 78 6.68 -5.67 -7.57
C GLY A 78 6.38 -6.53 -8.80
N PRO A 79 5.21 -6.39 -9.42
CA PRO A 79 4.86 -7.12 -10.64
C PRO A 79 5.87 -6.96 -11.77
N PHE A 80 6.36 -5.75 -12.00
CA PHE A 80 7.34 -5.47 -13.06
C PHE A 80 8.72 -6.00 -12.70
N LEU A 81 9.13 -5.82 -11.45
CA LEU A 81 10.42 -6.32 -10.95
C LEU A 81 10.50 -7.86 -10.98
N GLY A 82 9.36 -8.53 -10.85
CA GLY A 82 9.27 -9.98 -10.98
C GLY A 82 9.14 -10.46 -12.43
N ALA A 83 8.28 -9.80 -13.21
CA ALA A 83 8.01 -10.21 -14.58
C ALA A 83 9.21 -10.03 -15.52
N ILE A 84 9.93 -8.90 -15.45
CA ILE A 84 11.04 -8.59 -16.36
C ILE A 84 12.13 -9.68 -16.31
N PRO A 85 12.75 -9.98 -15.15
CA PRO A 85 13.77 -11.02 -15.09
C PRO A 85 13.23 -12.40 -15.44
N SER A 86 11.97 -12.70 -15.09
CA SER A 86 11.34 -13.98 -15.42
C SER A 86 11.14 -14.15 -16.92
N VAL A 87 10.72 -13.09 -17.64
CA VAL A 87 10.64 -13.10 -19.10
C VAL A 87 12.02 -13.30 -19.70
N CYS A 88 13.05 -12.59 -19.21
CA CYS A 88 14.42 -12.77 -19.70
C CYS A 88 14.92 -14.21 -19.54
N LEU A 89 14.67 -14.84 -18.38
CA LEU A 89 15.01 -16.23 -18.13
C LEU A 89 14.31 -17.19 -19.11
N LEU A 90 13.00 -17.00 -19.31
CA LEU A 90 12.23 -17.81 -20.23
C LEU A 90 12.61 -17.60 -21.69
N MET A 91 12.97 -16.38 -22.08
CA MET A 91 13.45 -16.07 -23.44
C MET A 91 14.72 -16.83 -23.81
N LEU A 92 15.58 -17.12 -22.82
CA LEU A 92 16.80 -17.91 -23.03
C LEU A 92 16.51 -19.40 -23.20
N GLU A 93 15.44 -19.90 -22.62
CA GLU A 93 15.03 -21.32 -22.69
C GLU A 93 14.09 -21.57 -23.85
N ASP A 94 12.99 -20.84 -23.95
CA ASP A 94 11.94 -20.99 -24.94
C ASP A 94 11.19 -19.67 -25.15
N PRO A 95 11.45 -18.92 -26.23
CA PRO A 95 10.79 -17.64 -26.51
C PRO A 95 9.28 -17.74 -26.65
N VAL A 96 8.74 -18.86 -27.09
CA VAL A 96 7.28 -19.07 -27.22
C VAL A 96 6.65 -19.16 -25.83
N LYS A 97 7.29 -19.87 -24.90
CA LYS A 97 6.85 -19.97 -23.52
C LYS A 97 6.96 -18.61 -22.79
N ALA A 98 7.95 -17.78 -23.10
CA ALA A 98 8.05 -16.43 -22.60
C ALA A 98 6.80 -15.59 -22.99
N GLY A 99 6.30 -15.74 -24.21
CA GLY A 99 5.06 -15.10 -24.66
C GLY A 99 3.83 -15.56 -23.85
N TYR A 100 3.68 -16.85 -23.62
CA TYR A 100 2.60 -17.37 -22.75
C TYR A 100 2.70 -16.88 -21.31
N PHE A 101 3.92 -16.78 -20.79
CA PHE A 101 4.16 -16.24 -19.44
C PHE A 101 3.71 -14.79 -19.32
N ILE A 102 3.96 -13.93 -20.31
CA ILE A 102 3.53 -12.52 -20.29
C ILE A 102 2.01 -12.43 -20.17
N ILE A 103 1.27 -13.24 -20.95
CA ILE A 103 -0.19 -13.25 -20.88
C ILE A 103 -0.65 -13.77 -19.51
N MET A 104 -0.09 -14.87 -19.04
CA MET A 104 -0.41 -15.49 -17.77
C MET A 104 -0.18 -14.52 -16.59
N ILE A 105 1.01 -13.90 -16.54
CA ILE A 105 1.34 -12.98 -15.44
C ILE A 105 0.45 -11.73 -15.47
N PHE A 106 0.09 -11.23 -16.65
CA PHE A 106 -0.85 -10.12 -16.78
C PHE A 106 -2.21 -10.47 -16.18
N VAL A 107 -2.74 -11.68 -16.46
CA VAL A 107 -4.01 -12.14 -15.88
C VAL A 107 -3.90 -12.25 -14.35
N ILE A 108 -2.81 -12.83 -13.84
CA ILE A 108 -2.58 -12.93 -12.40
C ILE A 108 -2.53 -11.54 -11.76
N GLN A 109 -1.86 -10.57 -12.39
CA GLN A 109 -1.79 -9.20 -11.85
C GLN A 109 -3.14 -8.48 -11.87
N GLN A 110 -4.01 -8.77 -12.85
CA GLN A 110 -5.37 -8.26 -12.85
C GLN A 110 -6.22 -8.86 -11.72
N LEU A 111 -6.03 -10.15 -11.43
CA LEU A 111 -6.67 -10.80 -10.28
C LEU A 111 -6.14 -10.23 -8.95
N ASP A 112 -4.83 -10.01 -8.86
CA ASP A 112 -4.23 -9.39 -7.67
C ASP A 112 -4.77 -7.98 -7.42
N GLY A 113 -4.66 -7.11 -8.39
CA GLY A 113 -5.06 -5.71 -8.26
C GLY A 113 -6.56 -5.50 -7.98
N ASN A 114 -7.43 -6.35 -8.54
CA ASN A 114 -8.88 -6.17 -8.45
C ASN A 114 -9.56 -7.03 -7.37
N VAL A 115 -8.97 -8.16 -7.00
CA VAL A 115 -9.63 -9.15 -6.11
C VAL A 115 -8.79 -9.48 -4.88
N ILE A 116 -7.54 -9.93 -5.09
CA ILE A 116 -6.70 -10.48 -4.01
C ILE A 116 -6.20 -9.34 -3.11
N GLY A 117 -5.54 -8.36 -3.69
CA GLY A 117 -4.97 -7.21 -2.98
C GLY A 117 -6.00 -6.46 -2.12
N PRO A 118 -7.17 -6.05 -2.66
CA PRO A 118 -8.21 -5.39 -1.86
C PRO A 118 -8.75 -6.25 -0.72
N LYS A 119 -8.81 -7.57 -0.89
CA LYS A 119 -9.29 -8.49 0.17
C LYS A 119 -8.26 -8.73 1.27
N ILE A 120 -6.96 -8.79 0.93
CA ILE A 120 -5.89 -9.14 1.87
C ILE A 120 -5.33 -7.91 2.56
N VAL A 121 -4.89 -6.92 1.77
CA VAL A 121 -4.31 -5.69 2.30
C VAL A 121 -5.40 -4.77 2.83
N GLY A 122 -6.61 -4.92 2.31
CA GLY A 122 -7.84 -4.31 2.77
C GLY A 122 -7.91 -2.80 2.50
N SER A 123 -9.14 -2.27 2.58
CA SER A 123 -9.43 -0.83 2.67
C SER A 123 -8.89 -0.19 3.97
N ASN A 124 -8.22 -0.98 4.81
CA ASN A 124 -7.81 -0.62 6.17
C ASN A 124 -6.69 0.42 6.25
N ILE A 125 -5.95 0.66 5.16
CA ILE A 125 -4.89 1.68 5.17
C ILE A 125 -5.48 3.08 5.05
N GLY A 126 -6.68 3.23 4.45
CA GLY A 126 -7.40 4.50 4.36
C GLY A 126 -6.69 5.59 3.53
N ILE A 127 -5.78 5.17 2.63
CA ILE A 127 -5.02 6.06 1.75
C ILE A 127 -5.36 5.73 0.31
N SER A 128 -5.54 6.76 -0.55
CA SER A 128 -5.75 6.53 -1.97
C SER A 128 -4.49 5.98 -2.65
N SER A 129 -4.68 5.24 -3.75
CA SER A 129 -3.59 4.64 -4.53
C SER A 129 -2.54 5.66 -4.99
N PHE A 130 -2.96 6.91 -5.22
CA PHE A 130 -2.07 8.01 -5.55
C PHE A 130 -1.01 8.27 -4.46
N TRP A 131 -1.43 8.34 -3.19
CA TRP A 131 -0.52 8.53 -2.07
C TRP A 131 0.38 7.31 -1.80
N VAL A 132 -0.13 6.11 -2.10
CA VAL A 132 0.69 4.89 -2.03
C VAL A 132 1.81 4.96 -3.08
N LEU A 133 1.52 5.37 -4.31
CA LEU A 133 2.53 5.54 -5.36
C LEU A 133 3.60 6.56 -4.95
N ILE A 134 3.19 7.72 -4.45
CA ILE A 134 4.13 8.75 -3.95
C ILE A 134 5.01 8.20 -2.83
N ALA A 135 4.43 7.48 -1.87
CA ALA A 135 5.17 6.89 -0.75
C ALA A 135 6.24 5.89 -1.23
N VAL A 136 5.90 5.06 -2.25
CA VAL A 136 6.85 4.12 -2.86
C VAL A 136 7.96 4.84 -3.60
N LEU A 137 7.64 5.87 -4.39
CA LEU A 137 8.64 6.64 -5.14
C LEU A 137 9.61 7.38 -4.21
N ILE A 138 9.09 8.09 -3.21
CA ILE A 138 9.94 8.81 -2.23
C ILE A 138 10.74 7.81 -1.41
N GLY A 139 10.10 6.77 -0.89
CA GLY A 139 10.77 5.72 -0.13
C GLY A 139 11.89 5.06 -0.93
N GLY A 140 11.61 4.72 -2.19
CA GLY A 140 12.57 4.13 -3.11
C GLY A 140 13.76 5.05 -3.41
N GLY A 141 13.52 6.33 -3.62
CA GLY A 141 14.56 7.33 -3.87
C GLY A 141 15.47 7.55 -2.67
N LEU A 142 14.95 7.42 -1.44
CA LEU A 142 15.72 7.65 -0.22
C LEU A 142 16.44 6.39 0.31
N PHE A 143 15.79 5.23 0.26
CA PHE A 143 16.26 4.00 0.92
C PHE A 143 16.24 2.78 -0.02
N GLY A 144 16.11 2.97 -1.32
CA GLY A 144 16.11 1.89 -2.31
C GLY A 144 14.96 0.89 -2.10
N PHE A 145 15.23 -0.40 -2.30
CA PHE A 145 14.24 -1.48 -2.21
C PHE A 145 13.48 -1.51 -0.87
N LEU A 146 14.21 -1.39 0.25
CA LEU A 146 13.58 -1.35 1.58
C LEU A 146 12.67 -0.13 1.76
N GLY A 147 13.06 1.01 1.19
CA GLY A 147 12.25 2.22 1.19
C GLY A 147 10.97 2.09 0.37
N MET A 148 11.01 1.40 -0.77
CA MET A 148 9.79 1.09 -1.53
C MET A 148 8.80 0.25 -0.73
N ALA A 149 9.29 -0.79 -0.04
CA ALA A 149 8.44 -1.67 0.75
C ALA A 149 7.90 -0.99 2.02
N LEU A 150 8.74 -0.24 2.74
CA LEU A 150 8.37 0.38 4.02
C LEU A 150 7.82 1.81 3.89
N GLY A 151 8.00 2.47 2.76
CA GLY A 151 7.53 3.84 2.53
C GLY A 151 6.00 3.98 2.70
N VAL A 152 5.25 2.98 2.24
CA VAL A 152 3.78 2.98 2.36
C VAL A 152 3.31 2.98 3.80
N PRO A 153 3.72 2.06 4.69
CA PRO A 153 3.27 2.07 6.08
C PRO A 153 3.76 3.31 6.85
N VAL A 154 4.96 3.82 6.54
CA VAL A 154 5.45 5.07 7.13
C VAL A 154 4.54 6.23 6.74
N PHE A 155 4.27 6.40 5.46
CA PHE A 155 3.36 7.44 4.97
C PHE A 155 1.95 7.28 5.54
N ALA A 156 1.45 6.04 5.64
CA ALA A 156 0.15 5.73 6.21
C ALA A 156 0.00 6.20 7.65
N VAL A 157 1.04 6.02 8.46
CA VAL A 157 1.07 6.50 9.85
C VAL A 157 0.99 8.03 9.90
N PHE A 158 1.80 8.72 9.09
CA PHE A 158 1.76 10.18 9.03
C PHE A 158 0.39 10.70 8.59
N TYR A 159 -0.19 10.10 7.56
CA TYR A 159 -1.50 10.48 7.03
C TYR A 159 -2.62 10.30 8.07
N ARG A 160 -2.66 9.14 8.73
CA ARG A 160 -3.63 8.85 9.80
C ARG A 160 -3.48 9.79 10.99
N TYR A 161 -2.23 10.05 11.39
CA TYR A 161 -1.96 10.94 12.51
C TYR A 161 -2.33 12.40 12.19
N ALA A 162 -2.00 12.88 10.99
CA ALA A 162 -2.40 14.20 10.51
C ALA A 162 -3.94 14.34 10.48
N GLY A 163 -4.65 13.35 9.95
CA GLY A 163 -6.11 13.31 9.94
C GLY A 163 -6.70 13.38 11.35
N LYS A 164 -6.12 12.64 12.31
CA LYS A 164 -6.55 12.68 13.71
C LYS A 164 -6.34 14.05 14.37
N LEU A 165 -5.19 14.68 14.14
CA LEU A 165 -4.90 16.02 14.65
C LEU A 165 -5.87 17.05 14.06
N THR A 166 -6.14 16.97 12.77
CA THR A 166 -7.09 17.84 12.06
C THR A 166 -8.49 17.69 12.64
N ASN A 167 -8.99 16.44 12.76
CA ASN A 167 -10.31 16.18 13.33
C ASN A 167 -10.43 16.65 14.80
N SER A 168 -9.37 16.49 15.58
CA SER A 168 -9.35 16.99 16.97
C SER A 168 -9.44 18.52 17.03
N LYS A 169 -8.76 19.24 16.12
CA LYS A 169 -8.84 20.69 16.01
C LYS A 169 -10.20 21.17 15.51
N LEU A 170 -10.80 20.46 14.54
CA LEU A 170 -12.13 20.78 14.01
C LEU A 170 -13.20 20.59 15.09
N ARG A 171 -13.16 19.49 15.86
CA ARG A 171 -14.06 19.28 17.01
C ARG A 171 -13.96 20.39 18.04
N LYS A 172 -12.76 20.87 18.36
CA LYS A 172 -12.57 21.99 19.29
C LYS A 172 -13.16 23.31 18.76
N ARG A 173 -13.31 23.45 17.44
CA ARG A 173 -13.89 24.63 16.79
C ARG A 173 -15.37 24.45 16.43
N SER A 174 -16.02 23.39 16.90
CA SER A 174 -17.42 23.02 16.57
C SER A 174 -17.69 22.95 15.07
N LYS A 175 -16.65 22.58 14.26
CA LYS A 175 -16.76 22.37 12.82
C LYS A 175 -17.00 20.90 12.51
N GLU A 176 -17.65 20.65 11.38
CA GLU A 176 -17.88 19.29 10.88
C GLU A 176 -16.55 18.56 10.67
N THR A 177 -16.53 17.26 11.01
CA THR A 177 -15.34 16.41 10.85
C THR A 177 -15.48 15.43 9.69
N ASP A 178 -16.64 15.38 9.03
CA ASP A 178 -16.87 14.53 7.88
C ASP A 178 -16.20 15.12 6.63
N ILE A 179 -15.37 14.31 5.97
CA ILE A 179 -14.68 14.71 4.72
C ILE A 179 -15.69 15.09 3.64
N ARG A 180 -16.86 14.45 3.62
CA ARG A 180 -17.90 14.72 2.63
C ARG A 180 -18.43 16.15 2.68
N SER A 181 -18.43 16.75 3.86
CA SER A 181 -18.84 18.15 4.01
C SER A 181 -17.84 19.14 3.41
N TYR A 182 -16.59 18.72 3.16
CA TYR A 182 -15.53 19.52 2.53
C TYR A 182 -15.37 19.24 1.03
N THR A 183 -16.10 18.28 0.47
CA THR A 183 -16.19 18.06 -0.98
C THR A 183 -17.35 18.82 -1.63
N ASP A 184 -18.20 19.43 -0.83
CA ASP A 184 -19.29 20.27 -1.31
C ASP A 184 -18.79 21.72 -1.48
N TYR A 185 -18.42 22.06 -2.70
CA TYR A 185 -17.85 23.36 -3.06
C TYR A 185 -18.83 24.50 -2.82
N ALA A 186 -20.14 24.27 -2.88
CA ALA A 186 -21.16 25.27 -2.60
C ALA A 186 -21.09 25.81 -1.17
N LYS A 187 -20.67 25.01 -0.18
CA LYS A 187 -20.45 25.45 1.20
C LYS A 187 -19.29 26.43 1.36
N PHE A 188 -18.38 26.51 0.40
CA PHE A 188 -17.25 27.42 0.38
C PHE A 188 -17.49 28.65 -0.50
N GLY A 189 -18.72 28.82 -1.05
CA GLY A 189 -19.06 29.91 -1.94
C GLY A 189 -18.40 29.82 -3.32
N ILE A 190 -17.93 28.62 -3.70
CA ILE A 190 -17.35 28.35 -5.02
C ILE A 190 -18.47 27.74 -5.87
N GLU A 191 -18.91 28.44 -6.89
CA GLU A 191 -19.86 27.90 -7.86
C GLU A 191 -19.19 26.90 -8.78
N GLU A 192 -19.90 25.83 -9.12
CA GLU A 192 -19.39 24.74 -9.97
C GLU A 192 -18.90 25.25 -11.33
N ASN A 193 -19.47 26.31 -11.83
CA ASN A 193 -19.10 27.00 -13.08
C ASN A 193 -17.69 27.64 -13.04
N GLU A 194 -17.22 28.04 -11.87
CA GLU A 194 -15.87 28.61 -11.71
C GLU A 194 -14.77 27.52 -11.78
N LEU A 195 -15.10 26.27 -11.45
CA LEU A 195 -14.15 25.15 -11.46
C LEU A 195 -13.91 24.58 -12.86
N TYR A 196 -14.90 24.62 -13.73
CA TYR A 196 -14.81 24.01 -15.06
C TYR A 196 -14.60 25.03 -16.20
N GLY A 197 -14.49 26.31 -15.88
CA GLY A 197 -14.09 27.34 -16.86
C GLY A 197 -15.06 27.53 -18.04
N GLU A 198 -16.33 27.17 -17.89
CA GLU A 198 -17.36 27.43 -18.88
C GLU A 198 -17.75 28.91 -18.82
N ASN A 199 -16.88 29.75 -19.40
CA ASN A 199 -17.26 31.11 -19.81
C ASN A 199 -17.99 30.98 -21.13
N HIS A 200 -19.29 31.24 -21.11
CA HIS A 200 -20.06 31.56 -22.32
C HIS A 200 -19.70 32.94 -22.85
#